data_8ec576c299ff1f978dc6774ba13412a5
#
_entry.id   8ec576c299ff1f978dc6774ba13412a5
#
_cell.length_a   1.000
_cell.length_b   1.000
_cell.length_c   1.000
_cell.angle_alpha   90.00
_cell.angle_beta   90.00
_cell.angle_gamma   90.00
#
_symmetry.space_group_name_H-M   'P 1'
#
loop_
_entity.id
_entity.type
_entity.pdbx_description
1 polymer ?
#
loop_
_entity_poly.entity_id
_entity_poly.type
_entity_poly.pdbx_seq_one_letter_code
_entity_poly.pdbx_strand_id
1 'polypeptide(L)'
;MPAAIITDGALWGRAFVPWQKRHFRPRDPFGREWTALPGAEERIAAEFGTIAMTVADEDMPDLPPLSVVVTPLRLPDAVMATYRGMARELFATIEGRAIEAASPLIATGKLAQLANGFLYDAGADDPVLVHSLKIDWLRELVEGLDGEPLLIVYEFVEDLRTIRRAFGEVPALGGLTPAGEA
;
A
#
# COMPACT_ATOMS: atom_id res chain seq x y z
N MET A 1 -4.31 17.62 6.31
CA MET A 1 -3.05 18.29 5.89
C MET A 1 -1.98 18.03 6.93
N PRO A 2 -0.89 17.28 6.60
CA PRO A 2 0.14 16.91 7.57
C PRO A 2 0.76 18.12 8.28
N ALA A 3 1.09 19.18 7.55
CA ALA A 3 1.69 20.39 8.13
C ALA A 3 0.81 21.10 9.17
N ALA A 4 -0.52 21.08 8.98
CA ALA A 4 -1.44 21.66 9.97
C ALA A 4 -1.45 20.84 11.27
N ILE A 5 -1.28 19.54 11.18
CA ILE A 5 -1.21 18.65 12.35
C ILE A 5 0.12 18.84 13.09
N ILE A 6 1.25 18.84 12.35
CA ILE A 6 2.60 18.96 12.94
C ILE A 6 2.80 20.33 13.62
N THR A 7 2.24 21.40 13.06
CA THR A 7 2.45 22.77 13.57
C THR A 7 1.25 23.30 14.38
N ASP A 8 0.27 22.48 14.70
CA ASP A 8 -1.00 22.87 15.32
C ASP A 8 -1.69 24.05 14.57
N GLY A 9 -1.53 24.07 13.27
CA GLY A 9 -2.09 25.10 12.39
C GLY A 9 -1.27 26.40 12.31
N ALA A 10 -0.10 26.48 12.94
CA ALA A 10 0.71 27.70 12.93
C ALA A 10 1.18 28.09 11.53
N LEU A 11 1.57 27.10 10.69
CA LEU A 11 2.10 27.38 9.35
C LEU A 11 1.02 27.74 8.33
N TRP A 12 -0.06 26.95 8.24
CA TRP A 12 -1.08 27.11 7.18
C TRP A 12 -2.50 27.29 7.70
N GLY A 13 -2.68 27.44 9.01
CA GLY A 13 -3.98 27.41 9.65
C GLY A 13 -4.55 25.99 9.76
N ARG A 14 -5.66 25.86 10.50
CA ARG A 14 -6.30 24.55 10.74
C ARG A 14 -7.29 24.16 9.65
N ALA A 15 -7.73 25.10 8.82
CA ALA A 15 -8.77 24.89 7.83
C ALA A 15 -8.20 24.75 6.41
N PHE A 16 -8.59 23.66 5.71
CA PHE A 16 -8.14 23.37 4.36
C PHE A 16 -8.59 24.40 3.33
N VAL A 17 -9.85 24.81 3.37
CA VAL A 17 -10.45 25.67 2.34
C VAL A 17 -9.79 27.04 2.22
N PRO A 18 -9.49 27.79 3.31
CA PRO A 18 -8.74 29.03 3.22
C PRO A 18 -7.33 28.85 2.66
N TRP A 19 -6.64 27.79 3.05
CA TRP A 19 -5.33 27.44 2.51
C TRP A 19 -5.42 27.15 1.01
N GLN A 20 -6.37 26.31 0.59
CA GLN A 20 -6.58 25.97 -0.83
C GLN A 20 -6.83 27.23 -1.67
N LYS A 21 -7.69 28.13 -1.24
CA LYS A 21 -8.00 29.39 -1.96
C LYS A 21 -6.82 30.36 -2.02
N ARG A 22 -5.85 30.26 -1.11
CA ARG A 22 -4.63 31.10 -1.11
C ARG A 22 -3.64 30.65 -2.19
N HIS A 23 -3.61 29.38 -2.50
CA HIS A 23 -2.62 28.80 -3.40
C HIS A 23 -3.19 28.29 -4.72
N PHE A 24 -4.50 28.08 -4.80
CA PHE A 24 -5.16 27.50 -5.96
C PHE A 24 -6.42 28.30 -6.34
N ARG A 25 -6.79 28.22 -7.61
CA ARG A 25 -8.09 28.72 -8.11
C ARG A 25 -8.89 27.57 -8.71
N PRO A 26 -10.23 27.59 -8.61
CA PRO A 26 -11.07 26.58 -9.27
C PRO A 26 -10.95 26.75 -10.79
N ARG A 27 -10.87 25.64 -11.50
CA ARG A 27 -10.86 25.57 -12.96
C ARG A 27 -12.25 25.40 -13.53
N ASP A 28 -13.16 24.81 -12.74
CA ASP A 28 -14.54 24.57 -13.10
C ASP A 28 -15.52 25.30 -12.14
N PRO A 29 -16.76 25.60 -12.57
CA PRO A 29 -17.74 26.29 -11.73
C PRO A 29 -18.15 25.52 -10.46
N PHE A 30 -17.92 24.21 -10.42
CA PHE A 30 -18.28 23.34 -9.31
C PHE A 30 -17.15 23.13 -8.31
N GLY A 31 -15.95 23.67 -8.58
CA GLY A 31 -14.79 23.53 -7.70
C GLY A 31 -14.27 22.11 -7.57
N ARG A 32 -14.42 21.29 -8.59
CA ARG A 32 -13.92 19.91 -8.64
C ARG A 32 -12.46 19.85 -9.11
N GLU A 33 -12.10 20.75 -10.03
CA GLU A 33 -10.75 20.89 -10.54
C GLU A 33 -10.13 22.21 -10.05
N TRP A 34 -8.85 22.17 -9.66
CA TRP A 34 -8.11 23.29 -9.15
C TRP A 34 -6.79 23.44 -9.89
N THR A 35 -6.38 24.68 -10.14
CA THR A 35 -5.09 25.01 -10.75
C THR A 35 -4.30 25.85 -9.77
N ALA A 36 -3.01 25.58 -9.63
CA ALA A 36 -2.11 26.39 -8.83
C ALA A 36 -2.05 27.84 -9.34
N LEU A 37 -2.03 28.77 -8.42
CA LEU A 37 -1.77 30.17 -8.75
C LEU A 37 -0.29 30.34 -9.14
N PRO A 38 0.07 31.34 -9.97
CA PRO A 38 1.46 31.61 -10.30
C PRO A 38 2.33 31.75 -9.05
N GLY A 39 3.45 31.02 -9.00
CA GLY A 39 4.37 31.01 -7.86
C GLY A 39 3.82 30.33 -6.59
N ALA A 40 2.73 29.59 -6.68
CA ALA A 40 2.15 28.89 -5.52
C ALA A 40 3.02 27.71 -5.08
N GLU A 41 3.59 27.00 -6.04
CA GLU A 41 4.44 25.82 -5.76
C GLU A 41 5.70 26.23 -5.01
N GLU A 42 6.37 27.28 -5.47
CA GLU A 42 7.56 27.82 -4.83
C GLU A 42 7.26 28.35 -3.41
N ARG A 43 6.12 29.04 -3.22
CA ARG A 43 5.71 29.51 -1.89
C ARG A 43 5.41 28.36 -0.95
N ILE A 44 4.69 27.34 -1.40
CA ILE A 44 4.38 26.15 -0.61
C ILE A 44 5.68 25.43 -0.25
N ALA A 45 6.58 25.27 -1.21
CA ALA A 45 7.89 24.61 -0.97
C ALA A 45 8.73 25.39 0.05
N ALA A 46 8.80 26.70 -0.07
CA ALA A 46 9.55 27.57 0.85
C ALA A 46 8.96 27.51 2.28
N GLU A 47 7.63 27.60 2.40
CA GLU A 47 6.95 27.49 3.69
C GLU A 47 7.11 26.10 4.30
N PHE A 48 6.98 25.04 3.48
CA PHE A 48 7.15 23.66 3.93
C PHE A 48 8.58 23.38 4.37
N GLY A 49 9.57 23.94 3.69
CA GLY A 49 10.98 23.83 4.04
C GLY A 49 11.33 24.35 5.43
N THR A 50 10.47 25.14 6.07
CA THR A 50 10.68 25.59 7.47
C THR A 50 10.39 24.50 8.50
N ILE A 51 9.66 23.44 8.14
CA ILE A 51 9.25 22.35 9.04
C ILE A 51 9.66 20.95 8.54
N ALA A 52 10.18 20.86 7.32
CA ALA A 52 10.61 19.64 6.69
C ALA A 52 11.96 19.81 6.02
N MET A 53 12.76 18.78 6.07
CA MET A 53 13.99 18.69 5.31
C MET A 53 13.73 17.77 4.11
N THR A 54 14.08 18.23 2.92
CA THR A 54 14.11 17.41 1.71
C THR A 54 15.53 16.98 1.49
N VAL A 55 15.76 15.68 1.36
CA VAL A 55 17.06 15.11 0.97
C VAL A 55 16.87 14.57 -0.43
N ALA A 56 17.63 15.08 -1.38
CA ALA A 56 17.67 14.57 -2.75
C ALA A 56 18.72 13.46 -2.86
N ASP A 57 18.59 12.57 -3.86
CA ASP A 57 19.56 11.49 -4.08
C ASP A 57 20.98 12.02 -4.29
N GLU A 58 21.13 13.21 -4.87
CA GLU A 58 22.38 13.93 -5.09
C GLU A 58 23.06 14.38 -3.78
N ASP A 59 22.27 14.56 -2.72
CA ASP A 59 22.78 14.92 -1.38
C ASP A 59 23.30 13.69 -0.61
N MET A 60 23.14 12.49 -1.17
CA MET A 60 23.56 11.22 -0.58
C MET A 60 24.53 10.46 -1.51
N PRO A 61 25.74 10.99 -1.73
CA PRO A 61 26.71 10.44 -2.70
C PRO A 61 27.17 9.01 -2.37
N ASP A 62 27.03 8.60 -1.12
CA ASP A 62 27.46 7.27 -0.65
C ASP A 62 26.41 6.18 -0.83
N LEU A 63 25.21 6.52 -1.34
CA LEU A 63 24.20 5.50 -1.63
C LEU A 63 24.59 4.72 -2.89
N PRO A 64 24.60 3.39 -2.82
CA PRO A 64 24.83 2.58 -4.01
C PRO A 64 23.67 2.78 -5.01
N PRO A 65 23.93 2.61 -6.32
CA PRO A 65 22.89 2.76 -7.32
C PRO A 65 21.76 1.76 -7.07
N LEU A 66 20.50 2.22 -7.27
CA LEU A 66 19.34 1.36 -7.15
C LEU A 66 19.41 0.24 -8.20
N SER A 67 19.38 -1.01 -7.73
CA SER A 67 19.23 -2.19 -8.57
C SER A 67 17.85 -2.79 -8.36
N VAL A 68 17.05 -2.87 -9.44
CA VAL A 68 15.71 -3.46 -9.38
C VAL A 68 15.76 -4.86 -9.98
N VAL A 69 15.48 -5.87 -9.15
CA VAL A 69 15.38 -7.26 -9.57
C VAL A 69 13.92 -7.71 -9.50
N VAL A 70 13.35 -8.11 -10.62
CA VAL A 70 11.98 -8.63 -10.69
C VAL A 70 12.03 -10.15 -10.76
N THR A 71 11.47 -10.82 -9.75
CA THR A 71 11.36 -12.27 -9.71
C THR A 71 9.93 -12.69 -10.04
N PRO A 72 9.67 -13.26 -11.21
CA PRO A 72 8.34 -13.74 -11.59
C PRO A 72 8.01 -15.03 -10.84
N LEU A 73 6.91 -15.04 -10.09
CA LEU A 73 6.37 -16.24 -9.46
C LEU A 73 5.15 -16.72 -10.25
N ARG A 74 5.18 -18.00 -10.67
CA ARG A 74 4.07 -18.59 -11.42
C ARG A 74 3.07 -19.22 -10.47
N LEU A 75 1.83 -18.77 -10.51
CA LEU A 75 0.73 -19.38 -9.75
C LEU A 75 0.50 -20.82 -10.20
N PRO A 76 0.19 -21.75 -9.28
CA PRO A 76 -0.25 -23.10 -9.63
C PRO A 76 -1.46 -23.06 -10.58
N ASP A 77 -1.56 -24.06 -11.47
CA ASP A 77 -2.59 -24.06 -12.52
C ASP A 77 -4.01 -24.00 -11.94
N ALA A 78 -4.27 -24.65 -10.81
CA ALA A 78 -5.56 -24.57 -10.11
C ALA A 78 -5.86 -23.17 -9.60
N VAL A 79 -4.88 -22.49 -9.01
CA VAL A 79 -5.03 -21.09 -8.53
C VAL A 79 -5.19 -20.15 -9.72
N MET A 80 -4.45 -20.36 -10.79
CA MET A 80 -4.57 -19.58 -12.02
C MET A 80 -5.95 -19.74 -12.68
N ALA A 81 -6.55 -20.92 -12.62
CA ALA A 81 -7.92 -21.13 -13.09
C ALA A 81 -8.93 -20.29 -12.26
N THR A 82 -8.81 -20.32 -10.93
CA THR A 82 -9.60 -19.48 -10.01
C THR A 82 -9.40 -17.99 -10.27
N TYR A 83 -8.15 -17.55 -10.45
CA TYR A 83 -7.80 -16.18 -10.81
C TYR A 83 -8.49 -15.72 -12.10
N ARG A 84 -8.45 -16.55 -13.15
CA ARG A 84 -9.10 -16.26 -14.44
C ARG A 84 -10.62 -16.25 -14.32
N GLY A 85 -11.22 -17.15 -13.52
CA GLY A 85 -12.65 -17.15 -13.23
C GLY A 85 -13.07 -15.83 -12.57
N MET A 86 -12.39 -15.44 -11.49
CA MET A 86 -12.65 -14.17 -10.81
C MET A 86 -12.49 -12.96 -11.75
N ALA A 87 -11.47 -12.96 -12.60
CA ALA A 87 -11.22 -11.87 -13.54
C ALA A 87 -12.29 -11.73 -14.64
N ARG A 88 -12.92 -12.84 -15.08
CA ARG A 88 -13.90 -12.84 -16.17
C ARG A 88 -15.33 -12.76 -15.67
N GLU A 89 -15.64 -13.51 -14.61
CA GLU A 89 -17.00 -13.79 -14.17
C GLU A 89 -17.34 -13.09 -12.86
N LEU A 90 -16.38 -12.38 -12.26
CA LEU A 90 -16.48 -11.77 -10.92
C LEU A 90 -16.83 -12.81 -9.83
N PHE A 91 -16.49 -14.07 -10.09
CA PHE A 91 -16.86 -15.20 -9.26
C PHE A 91 -15.72 -16.22 -9.21
N ALA A 92 -15.51 -16.82 -8.04
CA ALA A 92 -14.61 -17.94 -7.84
C ALA A 92 -15.14 -18.90 -6.79
N THR A 93 -14.79 -20.18 -6.90
CA THR A 93 -15.04 -21.18 -5.86
C THR A 93 -13.72 -21.64 -5.28
N ILE A 94 -13.54 -21.48 -3.97
CA ILE A 94 -12.34 -21.90 -3.25
C ILE A 94 -12.76 -22.69 -2.03
N GLU A 95 -12.23 -23.91 -1.88
CA GLU A 95 -12.58 -24.83 -0.79
C GLU A 95 -14.10 -25.01 -0.58
N GLY A 96 -14.86 -25.01 -1.68
CA GLY A 96 -16.32 -25.14 -1.65
C GLY A 96 -17.07 -23.87 -1.28
N ARG A 97 -16.38 -22.76 -1.05
CA ARG A 97 -16.97 -21.43 -0.80
C ARG A 97 -17.10 -20.67 -2.10
N ALA A 98 -18.30 -20.11 -2.35
CA ALA A 98 -18.55 -19.22 -3.46
C ALA A 98 -18.17 -17.79 -3.08
N ILE A 99 -17.25 -17.18 -3.82
CA ILE A 99 -16.78 -15.83 -3.58
C ILE A 99 -17.11 -14.97 -4.78
N GLU A 100 -17.96 -13.98 -4.56
CA GLU A 100 -18.40 -13.03 -5.57
C GLU A 100 -17.76 -11.66 -5.37
N ALA A 101 -17.51 -10.97 -6.49
CA ALA A 101 -17.15 -9.57 -6.50
C ALA A 101 -18.30 -8.74 -7.07
N ALA A 102 -18.91 -7.88 -6.26
CA ALA A 102 -20.06 -7.07 -6.66
C ALA A 102 -19.75 -6.04 -7.76
N SER A 103 -18.48 -5.83 -8.09
CA SER A 103 -18.05 -4.92 -9.15
C SER A 103 -16.62 -5.26 -9.63
N PRO A 104 -16.23 -4.78 -10.84
CA PRO A 104 -14.86 -4.93 -11.33
C PRO A 104 -13.78 -4.34 -10.38
N LEU A 105 -14.10 -3.27 -9.66
CA LEU A 105 -13.18 -2.66 -8.69
C LEU A 105 -12.94 -3.61 -7.50
N ILE A 106 -13.99 -4.22 -6.97
CA ILE A 106 -13.88 -5.23 -5.91
C ILE A 106 -13.13 -6.45 -6.43
N ALA A 107 -13.38 -6.87 -7.67
CA ALA A 107 -12.65 -7.97 -8.28
C ALA A 107 -11.14 -7.71 -8.36
N THR A 108 -10.71 -6.50 -8.68
CA THR A 108 -9.28 -6.12 -8.69
C THR A 108 -8.64 -6.34 -7.32
N GLY A 109 -9.29 -5.91 -6.24
CA GLY A 109 -8.83 -6.18 -4.87
C GLY A 109 -8.77 -7.68 -4.54
N LYS A 110 -9.78 -8.44 -4.95
CA LYS A 110 -9.81 -9.91 -4.78
C LYS A 110 -8.70 -10.61 -5.58
N LEU A 111 -8.39 -10.16 -6.79
CA LEU A 111 -7.30 -10.66 -7.61
C LEU A 111 -5.93 -10.39 -6.97
N ALA A 112 -5.74 -9.22 -6.36
CA ALA A 112 -4.53 -8.90 -5.61
C ALA A 112 -4.37 -9.81 -4.38
N GLN A 113 -5.45 -10.07 -3.63
CA GLN A 113 -5.47 -11.02 -2.51
C GLN A 113 -5.11 -12.44 -2.98
N LEU A 114 -5.73 -12.94 -4.07
CA LEU A 114 -5.41 -14.23 -4.67
C LEU A 114 -3.93 -14.34 -5.06
N ALA A 115 -3.38 -13.30 -5.67
CA ALA A 115 -1.96 -13.25 -6.03
C ALA A 115 -1.04 -13.25 -4.81
N ASN A 116 -1.52 -12.79 -3.64
CA ASN A 116 -0.80 -12.82 -2.37
C ASN A 116 -0.95 -14.15 -1.59
N GLY A 117 -1.88 -15.00 -2.00
CA GLY A 117 -2.04 -16.34 -1.43
C GLY A 117 -3.22 -16.52 -0.48
N PHE A 118 -4.11 -15.55 -0.40
CA PHE A 118 -5.31 -15.63 0.45
C PHE A 118 -6.50 -14.93 -0.21
N LEU A 119 -7.68 -15.09 0.40
CA LEU A 119 -8.88 -14.39 -0.03
C LEU A 119 -9.81 -14.13 1.17
N TYR A 120 -10.20 -12.88 1.38
CA TYR A 120 -11.23 -12.55 2.36
C TYR A 120 -12.62 -12.92 1.82
N ASP A 121 -13.38 -13.65 2.61
CA ASP A 121 -14.79 -13.95 2.38
C ASP A 121 -15.65 -13.00 3.21
N ALA A 122 -16.73 -12.47 2.63
CA ALA A 122 -17.59 -11.48 3.28
C ALA A 122 -18.34 -12.01 4.53
N GLY A 123 -18.35 -13.30 4.76
CA GLY A 123 -19.02 -13.95 5.91
C GLY A 123 -18.08 -14.65 6.89
N ALA A 124 -16.76 -14.51 6.74
CA ALA A 124 -15.79 -15.19 7.57
C ALA A 124 -14.85 -14.20 8.29
N ASP A 125 -14.55 -14.48 9.56
CA ASP A 125 -13.61 -13.69 10.35
C ASP A 125 -12.17 -13.86 9.84
N ASP A 126 -11.82 -15.05 9.33
CA ASP A 126 -10.50 -15.38 8.82
C ASP A 126 -10.49 -15.53 7.30
N PRO A 127 -9.43 -15.09 6.62
CA PRO A 127 -9.28 -15.29 5.18
C PRO A 127 -9.05 -16.78 4.85
N VAL A 128 -9.48 -17.17 3.65
CA VAL A 128 -9.17 -18.48 3.08
C VAL A 128 -7.75 -18.43 2.54
N LEU A 129 -6.86 -19.31 3.01
CA LEU A 129 -5.51 -19.47 2.48
C LEU A 129 -5.56 -20.27 1.18
N VAL A 130 -4.92 -19.79 0.13
CA VAL A 130 -4.99 -20.36 -1.22
C VAL A 130 -3.66 -20.98 -1.65
N HIS A 131 -2.55 -20.29 -1.38
CA HIS A 131 -1.19 -20.77 -1.66
C HIS A 131 -0.15 -20.02 -0.83
N SER A 132 1.07 -20.56 -0.77
CA SER A 132 2.21 -20.01 0.00
C SER A 132 3.35 -19.45 -0.85
N LEU A 133 3.20 -19.34 -2.17
CA LEU A 133 4.29 -19.05 -3.11
C LEU A 133 5.17 -17.85 -2.72
N LYS A 134 4.56 -16.73 -2.34
CA LYS A 134 5.31 -15.52 -1.99
C LYS A 134 6.07 -15.70 -0.68
N ILE A 135 5.47 -16.35 0.30
CA ILE A 135 6.13 -16.57 1.59
C ILE A 135 7.22 -17.63 1.49
N ASP A 136 7.04 -18.65 0.65
CA ASP A 136 8.05 -19.67 0.41
C ASP A 136 9.26 -19.07 -0.30
N TRP A 137 9.03 -18.27 -1.34
CA TRP A 137 10.09 -17.50 -2.00
C TRP A 137 10.78 -16.53 -1.05
N LEU A 138 10.02 -15.85 -0.16
CA LEU A 138 10.60 -14.95 0.84
C LEU A 138 11.51 -15.70 1.82
N ARG A 139 11.19 -16.93 2.20
CA ARG A 139 12.06 -17.77 3.04
C ARG A 139 13.39 -18.05 2.34
N GLU A 140 13.34 -18.48 1.07
CA GLU A 140 14.53 -18.70 0.27
C GLU A 140 15.39 -17.42 0.15
N LEU A 141 14.75 -16.28 -0.06
CA LEU A 141 15.45 -14.98 -0.10
C LEU A 141 16.13 -14.66 1.23
N VAL A 142 15.42 -14.79 2.35
CA VAL A 142 15.97 -14.50 3.70
C VAL A 142 17.13 -15.44 4.04
N GLU A 143 17.02 -16.73 3.70
CA GLU A 143 18.10 -17.69 3.86
C GLU A 143 19.34 -17.28 3.02
N GLY A 144 19.13 -16.79 1.80
CA GLY A 144 20.21 -16.34 0.92
C GLY A 144 20.88 -15.05 1.33
N LEU A 145 20.23 -14.23 2.16
CA LEU A 145 20.78 -12.95 2.67
C LEU A 145 21.79 -13.12 3.82
N ASP A 146 21.90 -14.32 4.40
CA ASP A 146 22.89 -14.65 5.45
C ASP A 146 22.94 -13.63 6.61
N GLY A 147 21.77 -13.15 7.03
CA GLY A 147 21.62 -12.20 8.14
C GLY A 147 21.66 -10.72 7.75
N GLU A 148 21.80 -10.39 6.49
CA GLU A 148 21.65 -9.00 6.02
C GLU A 148 20.24 -8.47 6.26
N PRO A 149 20.08 -7.19 6.61
CA PRO A 149 18.79 -6.62 6.91
C PRO A 149 17.89 -6.55 5.67
N LEU A 150 16.62 -6.91 5.83
CA LEU A 150 15.61 -6.87 4.77
C LEU A 150 14.44 -5.99 5.20
N LEU A 151 14.05 -5.04 4.33
CA LEU A 151 12.80 -4.29 4.48
C LEU A 151 11.73 -4.88 3.56
N ILE A 152 10.63 -5.34 4.16
CA ILE A 152 9.50 -5.93 3.43
C ILE A 152 8.36 -4.91 3.38
N VAL A 153 7.90 -4.58 2.16
CA VAL A 153 6.69 -3.77 1.96
C VAL A 153 5.53 -4.71 1.67
N TYR A 154 4.44 -4.56 2.40
CA TYR A 154 3.22 -5.36 2.26
C TYR A 154 1.98 -4.48 2.10
N GLU A 155 0.90 -5.01 1.57
CA GLU A 155 -0.33 -4.29 1.27
C GLU A 155 -1.48 -4.66 2.22
N PHE A 156 -1.61 -5.94 2.55
CA PHE A 156 -2.73 -6.45 3.34
C PHE A 156 -2.31 -6.86 4.77
N VAL A 157 -3.23 -6.74 5.70
CA VAL A 157 -3.00 -7.21 7.10
C VAL A 157 -2.63 -8.69 7.13
N GLU A 158 -3.21 -9.51 6.25
CA GLU A 158 -2.91 -10.93 6.17
C GLU A 158 -1.50 -11.22 5.66
N ASP A 159 -0.92 -10.34 4.84
CA ASP A 159 0.50 -10.45 4.46
C ASP A 159 1.38 -10.38 5.71
N LEU A 160 1.15 -9.39 6.58
CA LEU A 160 1.88 -9.25 7.84
C LEU A 160 1.68 -10.45 8.77
N ARG A 161 0.44 -10.96 8.90
CA ARG A 161 0.16 -12.16 9.68
C ARG A 161 0.91 -13.38 9.15
N THR A 162 0.95 -13.53 7.84
CA THR A 162 1.66 -14.64 7.18
C THR A 162 3.18 -14.52 7.36
N ILE A 163 3.74 -13.31 7.26
CA ILE A 163 5.15 -13.04 7.55
C ILE A 163 5.48 -13.39 9.00
N ARG A 164 4.65 -12.95 9.97
CA ARG A 164 4.83 -13.28 11.39
C ARG A 164 4.73 -14.78 11.69
N ARG A 165 3.81 -15.50 11.04
CA ARG A 165 3.73 -16.96 11.16
C ARG A 165 5.00 -17.65 10.64
N ALA A 166 5.64 -17.09 9.61
CA ALA A 166 6.82 -17.70 8.98
C ALA A 166 8.14 -17.38 9.69
N PHE A 167 8.28 -16.15 10.23
CA PHE A 167 9.55 -15.62 10.75
C PHE A 167 9.49 -15.22 12.24
N GLY A 168 8.34 -15.38 12.89
CA GLY A 168 8.12 -14.92 14.26
C GLY A 168 7.79 -13.43 14.31
N GLU A 169 7.93 -12.84 15.50
CA GLU A 169 7.66 -11.40 15.69
C GLU A 169 8.69 -10.56 14.94
N VAL A 170 8.22 -9.80 13.95
CA VAL A 170 9.01 -8.85 13.17
C VAL A 170 8.52 -7.42 13.45
N PRO A 171 9.41 -6.42 13.55
CA PRO A 171 9.02 -5.04 13.67
C PRO A 171 8.17 -4.60 12.46
N ALA A 172 7.10 -3.87 12.68
CA ALA A 172 6.28 -3.30 11.61
C ALA A 172 6.12 -1.80 11.81
N LEU A 173 6.39 -1.03 10.75
CA LEU A 173 6.17 0.42 10.72
C LEU A 173 4.74 0.71 10.24
N GLY A 174 4.06 1.66 10.88
CA GLY A 174 2.70 2.02 10.54
C GLY A 174 1.70 1.01 11.10
N GLY A 175 1.51 1.07 12.41
CA GLY A 175 0.60 0.18 13.14
C GLY A 175 -0.82 0.21 12.60
N LEU A 176 -1.12 -0.73 11.70
CA LEU A 176 -2.42 -1.35 11.71
C LEU A 176 -2.38 -2.31 12.90
N THR A 177 -2.53 -1.76 14.10
CA THR A 177 -3.04 -2.56 15.21
C THR A 177 -4.35 -3.15 14.72
N PRO A 178 -4.52 -4.48 14.74
CA PRO A 178 -5.84 -5.06 14.52
C PRO A 178 -6.79 -4.32 15.45
N ALA A 179 -7.90 -3.82 14.94
CA ALA A 179 -8.95 -3.27 15.77
C ALA A 179 -9.37 -4.41 16.72
N GLY A 180 -8.91 -4.41 17.98
CA GLY A 180 -9.22 -5.42 18.96
C GLY A 180 -8.16 -5.72 20.02
N GLU A 181 -6.94 -5.20 19.92
CA GLU A 181 -5.95 -5.33 20.99
C GLU A 181 -5.55 -3.93 21.49
N ALA A 182 -6.35 -3.39 22.39
CA ALA A 182 -6.04 -2.29 23.29
C ALA A 182 -6.22 -2.77 24.74
#